data_c423b9e743bbe441af87b22c5a1973fd
#
_entry.id   c423b9e743bbe441af87b22c5a1973fd
#
_cell.length_a   1.000
_cell.length_b   1.000
_cell.length_c   1.000
_cell.angle_alpha   90.00
_cell.angle_beta   90.00
_cell.angle_gamma   90.00
#
_symmetry.space_group_name_H-M   'P 1'
#
loop_
_entity.id
_entity.type
_entity.pdbx_description
1 polymer ?
#
loop_
_entity_poly.entity_id
_entity_poly.type
_entity_poly.pdbx_seq_one_letter_code
_entity_poly.pdbx_strand_id
1 'polypeptide(L)'
;MKVQMLCLAVAIAAGAVSAWPLAAEARIRCDGPFQVVPGQGNLATPYCEDEYLAQVARGYGIQVSGRVIRGNPNKKEEVCRAIGHDSRVNDICIKYLNYGEDRYDN
;
A
#
# COMPACT_ATOMS: atom_id res chain seq x y z
N MET A 1 -23.53 0.07 -53.67
CA MET A 1 -22.30 0.49 -53.52
C MET A 1 -21.92 1.16 -52.26
N LYS A 2 -22.47 2.02 -51.90
CA LYS A 2 -22.13 2.77 -50.76
C LYS A 2 -22.45 2.04 -49.52
N VAL A 3 -23.16 1.14 -49.52
CA VAL A 3 -23.57 0.51 -48.32
C VAL A 3 -22.53 -0.07 -47.49
N GLN A 4 -21.60 -0.57 -48.03
CA GLN A 4 -20.68 -1.26 -47.26
C GLN A 4 -20.01 -0.50 -46.17
N MET A 5 -19.77 0.65 -46.33
CA MET A 5 -19.00 1.30 -45.38
C MET A 5 -19.55 1.36 -44.00
N LEU A 6 -20.70 1.35 -43.81
CA LEU A 6 -21.21 1.57 -42.51
C LEU A 6 -20.86 0.53 -41.53
N CYS A 7 -20.95 -0.58 -41.81
CA CYS A 7 -20.82 -1.56 -40.84
C CYS A 7 -19.58 -1.54 -40.04
N LEU A 8 -18.54 -1.21 -40.58
CA LEU A 8 -17.35 -1.26 -39.81
C LEU A 8 -17.38 -0.47 -38.59
N ALA A 9 -17.83 0.60 -38.59
CA ALA A 9 -17.76 1.46 -37.47
C ALA A 9 -18.22 0.82 -36.22
N VAL A 10 -19.17 0.11 -36.32
CA VAL A 10 -19.73 -0.47 -35.18
C VAL A 10 -18.89 -1.39 -34.38
N ALA A 11 -18.37 -2.28 -34.98
CA ALA A 11 -17.66 -3.26 -34.31
C ALA A 11 -16.64 -2.73 -33.36
N ILE A 12 -16.02 -1.74 -33.70
CA ILE A 12 -15.01 -1.22 -32.89
C ILE A 12 -15.42 -0.76 -31.57
N ALA A 13 -16.39 -0.04 -31.53
CA ALA A 13 -16.79 0.53 -30.30
C ALA A 13 -17.00 -0.51 -29.23
N ALA A 14 -17.59 -1.53 -29.57
CA ALA A 14 -17.92 -2.52 -28.59
C ALA A 14 -16.73 -3.12 -27.89
N GLY A 15 -15.75 -3.40 -28.58
CA GLY A 15 -14.68 -4.12 -27.95
C GLY A 15 -13.89 -3.34 -26.95
N ALA A 16 -13.81 -2.10 -27.11
CA ALA A 16 -12.92 -1.37 -26.26
C ALA A 16 -13.37 -1.18 -24.85
N VAL A 17 -14.57 -1.17 -24.64
CA VAL A 17 -15.08 -0.84 -23.34
C VAL A 17 -14.96 -1.81 -22.23
N SER A 18 -15.13 -3.01 -22.51
CA SER A 18 -15.31 -3.95 -21.45
C SER A 18 -14.19 -4.15 -20.49
N ALA A 19 -13.02 -3.88 -20.84
CA ALA A 19 -11.93 -4.25 -19.98
C ALA A 19 -11.57 -3.29 -18.86
N TRP A 20 -12.03 -2.12 -18.90
CA TRP A 20 -11.58 -1.14 -17.95
C TRP A 20 -12.03 -1.24 -16.53
N PRO A 21 -13.25 -1.45 -16.24
CA PRO A 21 -13.72 -1.38 -14.88
C PRO A 21 -13.09 -2.37 -13.93
N LEU A 22 -12.58 -3.44 -14.45
CA LEU A 22 -12.08 -4.48 -13.58
C LEU A 22 -10.86 -4.07 -12.79
N ALA A 23 -10.01 -3.27 -13.35
CA ALA A 23 -8.80 -2.88 -12.67
C ALA A 23 -9.06 -2.05 -11.44
N ALA A 24 -10.10 -1.29 -11.44
CA ALA A 24 -10.38 -0.40 -10.35
C ALA A 24 -10.76 -1.12 -9.07
N GLU A 25 -11.27 -2.32 -9.19
CA GLU A 25 -11.73 -3.01 -8.01
C GLU A 25 -10.66 -3.77 -7.27
N ALA A 26 -9.50 -3.88 -7.89
CA ALA A 26 -8.41 -4.59 -7.26
C ALA A 26 -7.62 -3.72 -6.30
N ARG A 27 -7.99 -2.49 -6.12
CA ARG A 27 -7.25 -1.61 -5.26
C ARG A 27 -7.39 -1.95 -3.81
N ILE A 28 -6.26 -1.93 -3.11
CA ILE A 28 -6.25 -2.09 -1.68
C ILE A 28 -6.56 -0.73 -1.06
N ARG A 29 -7.48 -0.71 -0.13
CA ARG A 29 -7.86 0.51 0.54
C ARG A 29 -7.42 0.45 1.99
N CYS A 30 -6.75 1.49 2.44
CA CYS A 30 -6.23 1.55 3.79
C CYS A 30 -6.87 2.68 4.58
N ASP A 31 -7.11 2.41 5.85
CA ASP A 31 -7.54 3.41 6.80
C ASP A 31 -6.48 3.37 7.89
N GLY A 32 -5.49 4.26 7.81
CA GLY A 32 -4.33 4.16 8.66
C GLY A 32 -3.61 2.85 8.36
N PRO A 33 -3.19 2.13 9.38
CA PRO A 33 -2.49 0.86 9.18
C PRO A 33 -3.42 -0.31 8.87
N PHE A 34 -4.71 -0.04 8.75
CA PHE A 34 -5.69 -1.11 8.55
C PHE A 34 -6.20 -1.14 7.13
N GLN A 35 -6.34 -2.34 6.61
CA GLN A 35 -6.95 -2.53 5.29
C GLN A 35 -8.45 -2.65 5.47
N VAL A 36 -9.20 -1.93 4.67
CA VAL A 36 -10.66 -1.99 4.71
C VAL A 36 -11.09 -3.13 3.82
N VAL A 37 -11.67 -4.16 4.41
CA VAL A 37 -12.10 -5.36 3.69
C VAL A 37 -13.61 -5.45 3.77
N PRO A 38 -14.31 -5.34 2.65
CA PRO A 38 -15.77 -5.40 2.66
C PRO A 38 -16.27 -6.65 3.33
N GLY A 39 -17.19 -6.50 4.24
CA GLY A 39 -17.77 -7.63 4.95
C GLY A 39 -16.96 -8.14 6.11
N GLN A 40 -15.74 -7.69 6.27
CA GLN A 40 -14.89 -8.16 7.36
C GLN A 40 -14.36 -7.07 8.25
N GLY A 41 -14.57 -5.82 7.89
CA GLY A 41 -14.09 -4.70 8.68
C GLY A 41 -12.65 -4.37 8.37
N ASN A 42 -11.98 -3.77 9.35
CA ASN A 42 -10.62 -3.29 9.16
C ASN A 42 -9.62 -4.26 9.74
N LEU A 43 -8.67 -4.67 8.92
CA LEU A 43 -7.66 -5.63 9.31
C LEU A 43 -6.27 -5.05 9.18
N ALA A 44 -5.44 -5.23 10.17
CA ALA A 44 -4.05 -4.79 10.08
C ALA A 44 -3.34 -5.68 9.06
N THR A 45 -2.77 -5.08 8.04
CA THR A 45 -2.06 -5.83 7.01
C THR A 45 -0.72 -5.19 6.76
N PRO A 46 0.28 -5.97 6.36
CA PRO A 46 1.60 -5.40 6.09
C PRO A 46 1.55 -4.30 5.03
N TYR A 47 0.68 -4.44 4.05
CA TYR A 47 0.58 -3.42 3.02
C TYR A 47 0.16 -2.09 3.61
N CYS A 48 -0.92 -2.07 4.38
CA CYS A 48 -1.40 -0.82 4.95
C CYS A 48 -0.52 -0.30 6.06
N GLU A 49 0.12 -1.20 6.80
CA GLU A 49 1.07 -0.78 7.81
C GLU A 49 2.25 -0.04 7.20
N ASP A 50 2.78 -0.55 6.10
CA ASP A 50 3.91 0.09 5.44
C ASP A 50 3.51 1.43 4.80
N GLU A 51 2.30 1.49 4.27
CA GLU A 51 1.79 2.75 3.73
C GLU A 51 1.64 3.78 4.84
N TYR A 52 1.15 3.37 5.98
CA TYR A 52 0.95 4.29 7.09
C TYR A 52 2.28 4.73 7.68
N LEU A 53 3.22 3.82 7.79
CA LEU A 53 4.55 4.16 8.27
C LEU A 53 5.18 5.22 7.37
N ALA A 54 5.04 5.07 6.05
CA ALA A 54 5.55 6.05 5.12
C ALA A 54 4.86 7.39 5.29
N GLN A 55 3.56 7.37 5.51
CA GLN A 55 2.80 8.59 5.69
C GLN A 55 3.28 9.34 6.93
N VAL A 56 3.45 8.64 8.05
CA VAL A 56 3.93 9.27 9.27
C VAL A 56 5.36 9.78 9.09
N ALA A 57 6.20 8.99 8.42
CA ALA A 57 7.58 9.41 8.15
C ALA A 57 7.63 10.71 7.35
N ARG A 58 6.78 10.84 6.36
CA ARG A 58 6.76 12.07 5.57
C ARG A 58 6.36 13.27 6.42
N GLY A 59 5.55 13.05 7.43
CA GLY A 59 5.22 14.11 8.37
C GLY A 59 6.42 14.57 9.19
N TYR A 60 7.41 13.72 9.33
CA TYR A 60 8.66 14.09 9.98
C TYR A 60 9.70 14.61 8.99
N GLY A 61 9.34 14.74 7.72
CA GLY A 61 10.27 15.22 6.72
C GLY A 61 11.08 14.14 6.03
N ILE A 62 10.78 12.86 6.31
CA ILE A 62 11.49 11.76 5.67
C ILE A 62 10.78 11.41 4.38
N GLN A 63 11.48 11.53 3.26
CA GLN A 63 10.89 11.29 1.95
C GLN A 63 10.95 9.80 1.63
N VAL A 64 9.85 9.10 1.88
CA VAL A 64 9.78 7.67 1.63
C VAL A 64 8.35 7.30 1.27
N SER A 65 8.19 6.28 0.45
CA SER A 65 6.87 5.78 0.06
C SER A 65 6.65 4.40 0.66
N GLY A 66 5.41 4.00 0.73
CA GLY A 66 5.08 2.67 1.20
C GLY A 66 5.69 1.58 0.33
N ARG A 67 5.76 1.83 -0.98
CA ARG A 67 6.37 0.88 -1.89
C ARG A 67 7.85 0.65 -1.56
N VAL A 68 8.56 1.71 -1.25
CA VAL A 68 9.97 1.60 -0.92
C VAL A 68 10.14 0.82 0.37
N ILE A 69 9.30 1.09 1.35
CA ILE A 69 9.36 0.37 2.62
C ILE A 69 9.07 -1.11 2.42
N ARG A 70 8.05 -1.44 1.62
CA ARG A 70 7.71 -2.83 1.38
C ARG A 70 8.82 -3.60 0.65
N GLY A 71 9.48 -2.92 -0.25
CA GLY A 71 10.49 -3.58 -1.07
C GLY A 71 11.88 -3.57 -0.49
N ASN A 72 12.09 -2.91 0.64
CA ASN A 72 13.42 -2.76 1.18
C ASN A 72 13.39 -2.82 2.71
N PRO A 73 13.63 -4.00 3.28
CA PRO A 73 13.61 -4.15 4.73
C PRO A 73 14.60 -3.24 5.46
N ASN A 74 15.73 -2.96 4.83
CA ASN A 74 16.70 -2.06 5.45
C ASN A 74 16.16 -0.65 5.54
N LYS A 75 15.40 -0.23 4.54
CA LYS A 75 14.81 1.09 4.60
C LYS A 75 13.72 1.14 5.67
N LYS A 76 12.96 0.06 5.82
CA LYS A 76 11.96 0.00 6.86
C LYS A 76 12.62 0.11 8.23
N GLU A 77 13.72 -0.60 8.43
CA GLU A 77 14.43 -0.52 9.69
C GLU A 77 14.95 0.88 9.95
N GLU A 78 15.50 1.52 8.92
CA GLU A 78 16.02 2.87 9.05
C GLU A 78 14.91 3.84 9.47
N VAL A 79 13.77 3.77 8.84
CA VAL A 79 12.63 4.61 9.16
C VAL A 79 12.13 4.32 10.58
N CYS A 80 12.02 3.06 10.93
CA CYS A 80 11.55 2.68 12.25
C CYS A 80 12.50 3.14 13.35
N ARG A 81 13.80 3.12 13.10
CA ARG A 81 14.73 3.62 14.10
C ARG A 81 14.58 5.12 14.29
N ALA A 82 14.23 5.83 13.23
CA ALA A 82 14.08 7.27 13.33
C ALA A 82 12.78 7.68 14.00
N ILE A 83 11.67 7.03 13.68
CA ILE A 83 10.38 7.50 14.16
C ILE A 83 9.54 6.45 14.88
N GLY A 84 10.10 5.27 15.13
CA GLY A 84 9.34 4.18 15.71
C GLY A 84 8.85 4.43 17.13
N HIS A 85 9.39 5.44 17.80
CA HIS A 85 8.91 5.80 19.13
C HIS A 85 7.55 6.52 19.07
N ASP A 86 7.13 6.96 17.90
CA ASP A 86 5.84 7.61 17.74
C ASP A 86 4.75 6.56 17.93
N SER A 87 3.78 6.86 18.79
CA SER A 87 2.77 5.88 19.15
C SER A 87 1.94 5.40 17.98
N ARG A 88 1.87 6.18 16.92
CA ARG A 88 1.09 5.78 15.75
C ARG A 88 1.72 4.63 14.98
N VAL A 89 3.02 4.47 15.07
CA VAL A 89 3.74 3.46 14.31
C VAL A 89 4.58 2.54 15.19
N ASN A 90 4.48 2.69 16.48
CA ASN A 90 5.29 1.90 17.41
C ASN A 90 5.08 0.40 17.21
N ASP A 91 3.82 -0.01 17.05
CA ASP A 91 3.53 -1.42 16.85
C ASP A 91 4.10 -1.96 15.54
N ILE A 92 4.11 -1.13 14.52
CA ILE A 92 4.65 -1.52 13.22
C ILE A 92 6.14 -1.70 13.30
N CYS A 93 6.79 -0.89 14.12
CA CYS A 93 8.25 -0.84 14.21
C CYS A 93 8.84 -1.65 15.34
N ILE A 94 8.02 -2.28 16.16
CA ILE A 94 8.47 -2.88 17.39
C ILE A 94 9.67 -3.80 17.26
N LYS A 95 9.71 -4.59 16.22
CA LYS A 95 10.80 -5.54 16.08
C LYS A 95 12.10 -4.89 15.63
N TYR A 96 12.05 -3.64 15.20
CA TYR A 96 13.25 -2.93 14.80
C TYR A 96 13.79 -2.00 15.86
N LEU A 97 13.14 -1.93 17.01
CA LEU A 97 13.51 -0.95 18.01
C LEU A 97 14.51 -1.46 19.04
N ASN A 98 14.84 -2.72 19.00
CA ASN A 98 15.90 -3.27 19.85
C ASN A 98 15.81 -2.86 21.30
N TYR A 99 14.72 -3.16 21.91
CA TYR A 99 14.53 -2.80 23.30
C TYR A 99 15.33 -3.69 24.24
N GLY A 100 16.50 -4.03 23.84
CA GLY A 100 17.34 -4.79 24.71
C GLY A 100 17.13 -6.29 24.65
N GLU A 101 16.41 -6.76 23.66
CA GLU A 101 16.16 -8.17 23.56
C GLU A 101 17.41 -8.96 23.28
N ASP A 102 18.35 -8.34 22.64
CA ASP A 102 19.59 -9.02 22.34
C ASP A 102 20.38 -9.34 23.57
N ARG A 103 19.98 -8.86 24.72
CA ARG A 103 20.72 -9.09 25.92
C ARG A 103 20.41 -10.40 26.58
N TYR A 104 19.34 -11.02 26.17
CA TYR A 104 18.93 -12.24 26.83
C TYR A 104 19.37 -13.48 26.12
N ASP A 105 20.04 -13.32 25.01
CA ASP A 105 20.49 -14.46 24.25
C ASP A 105 21.84 -15.00 24.68
N ASN A 106 22.27 -14.68 25.82
CA ASN A 106 23.55 -15.19 26.33
C ASN A 106 23.35 -16.25 27.37
#